data_13f5192d4eb74a7f1c7bedadb3abdeff
#
_entry.id   13f5192d4eb74a7f1c7bedadb3abdeff
#
_cell.length_a   1.000
_cell.length_b   1.000
_cell.length_c   1.000
_cell.angle_alpha   90.00
_cell.angle_beta   90.00
_cell.angle_gamma   90.00
#
_symmetry.space_group_name_H-M   'P 1'
#
loop_
_entity.id
_entity.type
_entity.pdbx_description
1 polymer ?
#
loop_
_entity_poly.entity_id
_entity_poly.type
_entity_poly.pdbx_seq_one_letter_code
_entity_poly.pdbx_strand_id
1 'polypeptide(L)'
;MVVAQKPWETRVVRRSIIKKLMRTNVRYHPLRLLLALTLLLLTSFWGCASANTKSAHANTGPQVVQVAVATAERRDFPVYLSGLGSVQAWNTVSLKSRVDGQIVQIAFREGQFVKQGDLLIVIDPRPYQVALEQAEAALARDQAQLKNAQLDYDRFQGLFKEGVISQQQYNGQQALVGQLEGTIKSDQAAIDNAKLQLVYTRITSPVNGRIGLRLVDIGNMVHATDTNPLLVVTQLQPIAVVFTLPEDALPTVAQHMKNGTLTVDAYSRDDSTKIASGKLLTIDNQIDQTTGTGKLKAMFENVDNALIPNQFVNARLLLETRKGATVVPAAALQRGPQGSSFTYVVKPDKTVEVRPVKVSLTQGDQSVITSGVAPGDQVVTDGQDKLQAGSHVEPHAAGTSPAGKNAQASGIAGQ
;
A
#
# COMPACT_ATOMS: atom_id res chain seq x y z
N MET A 1 30.10 -21.65 39.82
CA MET A 1 31.43 -21.06 39.72
C MET A 1 31.29 -20.01 38.62
N VAL A 2 30.79 -18.85 38.93
CA VAL A 2 31.40 -17.55 39.23
C VAL A 2 32.38 -17.20 38.09
N VAL A 3 32.07 -16.18 37.27
CA VAL A 3 32.42 -14.78 37.48
C VAL A 3 31.63 -13.88 36.51
N ALA A 4 30.96 -12.89 37.09
CA ALA A 4 30.37 -11.74 36.42
C ALA A 4 31.46 -10.69 36.14
N GLN A 5 31.33 -9.93 35.04
CA GLN A 5 31.90 -8.59 34.96
C GLN A 5 30.92 -7.62 34.28
N LYS A 6 30.71 -6.49 34.94
CA LYS A 6 29.86 -5.37 34.61
C LYS A 6 30.51 -4.39 33.62
N PRO A 7 29.70 -3.60 32.89
CA PRO A 7 30.13 -2.48 32.07
C PRO A 7 29.89 -1.16 32.81
N TRP A 8 30.79 -0.22 32.79
CA TRP A 8 30.55 1.23 32.84
C TRP A 8 31.92 1.94 32.82
N GLU A 9 32.14 2.75 31.84
CA GLU A 9 32.98 3.94 31.89
C GLU A 9 33.21 4.48 30.48
N THR A 10 32.43 5.47 30.11
CA THR A 10 32.90 6.58 29.26
C THR A 10 31.82 7.68 29.28
N ARG A 11 31.77 8.37 30.41
CA ARG A 11 31.25 9.74 30.53
C ARG A 11 32.44 10.65 30.82
N VAL A 12 32.43 11.84 30.24
CA VAL A 12 33.40 12.93 30.41
C VAL A 12 34.37 13.04 29.24
N VAL A 13 33.96 13.77 28.19
CA VAL A 13 34.72 14.81 27.50
C VAL A 13 33.75 15.56 26.55
N ARG A 14 33.11 16.62 26.99
CA ARG A 14 32.55 17.71 26.17
C ARG A 14 31.94 18.79 27.06
N ARG A 15 32.79 19.46 27.82
CA ARG A 15 32.46 20.77 28.44
C ARG A 15 33.77 21.57 28.65
N SER A 16 34.28 22.16 27.59
CA SER A 16 35.37 23.15 27.75
C SER A 16 35.75 23.78 26.40
N ILE A 17 34.84 24.43 25.70
CA ILE A 17 35.21 25.45 24.65
C ILE A 17 34.01 26.39 24.46
N ILE A 18 33.54 27.08 25.46
CA ILE A 18 32.71 28.30 25.32
C ILE A 18 32.92 29.13 26.59
N LYS A 19 34.12 29.64 26.78
CA LYS A 19 34.40 30.70 27.77
C LYS A 19 35.74 31.38 27.50
N LYS A 20 35.89 31.96 26.29
CA LYS A 20 37.04 32.85 26.05
C LYS A 20 36.82 33.69 24.79
N LEU A 21 35.90 34.66 24.87
CA LEU A 21 35.84 35.78 23.92
C LEU A 21 34.77 36.80 24.38
N MET A 22 35.03 37.45 25.47
CA MET A 22 34.38 38.73 25.85
C MET A 22 35.25 39.42 26.86
N ARG A 23 36.20 40.25 26.37
CA ARG A 23 36.76 41.37 27.10
C ARG A 23 37.72 42.11 26.15
N THR A 24 37.17 43.08 25.38
CA THR A 24 37.94 44.24 24.94
C THR A 24 37.06 45.47 25.17
N ASN A 25 37.44 46.23 26.18
CA ASN A 25 36.93 47.54 26.50
C ASN A 25 37.40 48.51 25.41
N VAL A 26 36.49 49.18 24.74
CA VAL A 26 36.78 50.38 23.95
C VAL A 26 36.06 51.56 24.64
N ARG A 27 36.83 52.42 25.26
CA ARG A 27 36.37 53.69 25.84
C ARG A 27 36.12 54.68 24.70
N TYR A 28 34.90 55.12 24.52
CA TYR A 28 34.57 56.27 23.66
C TYR A 28 34.49 57.53 24.47
N HIS A 29 35.30 58.56 24.04
CA HIS A 29 35.25 59.89 24.57
C HIS A 29 34.09 60.69 23.94
N PRO A 30 33.09 61.19 24.74
CA PRO A 30 31.93 61.91 24.20
C PRO A 30 32.15 63.33 23.73
N LEU A 31 33.41 63.87 23.79
CA LEU A 31 33.64 65.26 23.52
C LEU A 31 33.99 65.61 22.06
N ARG A 32 34.13 64.65 21.15
CA ARG A 32 34.41 64.90 19.73
C ARG A 32 33.20 64.82 18.79
N LEU A 33 32.04 64.35 19.29
CA LEU A 33 30.80 64.22 18.50
C LEU A 33 29.95 65.50 18.54
N LEU A 34 30.15 66.41 19.52
CA LEU A 34 29.38 67.64 19.65
C LEU A 34 29.95 68.81 18.76
N LEU A 35 31.17 68.71 18.28
CA LEU A 35 31.78 69.76 17.43
C LEU A 35 31.52 69.48 15.91
N ALA A 36 31.16 68.30 15.51
CA ALA A 36 30.83 67.99 14.12
C ALA A 36 29.34 68.26 13.77
N LEU A 37 28.48 68.37 14.79
CA LEU A 37 27.03 68.60 14.58
C LEU A 37 26.69 70.09 14.47
N THR A 38 27.55 71.01 14.94
CA THR A 38 27.28 72.43 14.86
C THR A 38 27.78 73.08 13.56
N LEU A 39 28.69 72.41 12.80
CA LEU A 39 29.16 72.91 11.52
C LEU A 39 28.31 72.60 10.32
N LEU A 40 27.31 71.64 10.49
CA LEU A 40 26.41 71.19 9.41
C LEU A 40 25.08 71.98 9.37
N LEU A 41 24.84 72.89 10.33
CA LEU A 41 23.61 73.68 10.44
C LEU A 41 23.71 75.11 9.91
N LEU A 42 24.87 75.57 9.39
CA LEU A 42 25.06 76.93 8.92
C LEU A 42 25.14 77.10 7.38
N THR A 43 24.91 76.05 6.58
CA THR A 43 24.99 76.14 5.10
C THR A 43 23.67 75.99 4.36
N SER A 44 22.53 76.01 5.03
CA SER A 44 21.20 75.79 4.40
C SER A 44 20.30 77.04 4.33
N PHE A 45 20.86 78.22 4.19
CA PHE A 45 20.06 79.39 3.94
C PHE A 45 20.65 80.20 2.77
N TRP A 46 20.35 79.79 1.53
CA TRP A 46 20.21 80.68 0.36
C TRP A 46 19.91 79.85 -0.88
N GLY A 47 18.70 80.03 -1.44
CA GLY A 47 18.33 79.43 -2.74
C GLY A 47 16.84 79.26 -2.94
N CYS A 48 16.00 80.30 -2.76
CA CYS A 48 14.72 80.37 -3.40
C CYS A 48 14.91 80.61 -4.89
N ALA A 49 14.72 79.61 -5.73
CA ALA A 49 14.44 79.78 -7.15
C ALA A 49 13.15 79.01 -7.46
N SER A 50 12.08 79.72 -7.82
CA SER A 50 10.81 79.27 -8.25
C SER A 50 10.90 78.35 -9.47
N ALA A 51 10.72 77.07 -9.30
CA ALA A 51 10.43 76.14 -10.40
C ALA A 51 8.94 75.82 -10.40
N ASN A 52 8.28 76.38 -11.34
CA ASN A 52 6.87 76.14 -11.66
C ASN A 52 6.71 74.72 -12.21
N THR A 53 6.56 73.75 -11.34
CA THR A 53 6.20 72.40 -11.75
C THR A 53 4.72 72.31 -12.00
N LYS A 54 4.38 72.31 -13.28
CA LYS A 54 3.08 71.86 -13.75
C LYS A 54 2.81 70.50 -13.14
N SER A 55 1.87 70.43 -12.20
CA SER A 55 1.27 69.16 -11.74
C SER A 55 0.69 68.45 -12.97
N ALA A 56 1.41 67.45 -13.44
CA ALA A 56 0.85 66.49 -14.32
C ALA A 56 -0.23 65.78 -13.50
N HIS A 57 -1.47 66.11 -13.74
CA HIS A 57 -2.61 65.29 -13.34
C HIS A 57 -2.39 63.93 -13.99
N ALA A 58 -1.90 62.95 -13.22
CA ALA A 58 -1.99 61.59 -13.59
C ALA A 58 -3.47 61.29 -13.84
N ASN A 59 -3.80 61.12 -15.10
CA ASN A 59 -5.09 60.68 -15.55
C ASN A 59 -5.34 59.27 -14.99
N THR A 60 -5.86 59.16 -13.77
CA THR A 60 -6.32 57.92 -13.15
C THR A 60 -7.65 57.53 -13.80
N GLY A 61 -7.56 57.15 -15.07
CA GLY A 61 -8.60 56.31 -15.65
C GLY A 61 -8.64 55.00 -14.84
N PRO A 62 -9.80 54.37 -14.74
CA PRO A 62 -9.90 53.11 -14.03
C PRO A 62 -8.84 52.13 -14.55
N GLN A 63 -7.89 51.77 -13.70
CA GLN A 63 -6.81 50.86 -14.08
C GLN A 63 -7.45 49.50 -14.32
N VAL A 64 -7.58 49.12 -15.58
CA VAL A 64 -8.12 47.78 -15.96
C VAL A 64 -7.08 46.74 -15.67
N VAL A 65 -7.38 45.81 -14.78
CA VAL A 65 -6.51 44.71 -14.42
C VAL A 65 -6.83 43.50 -15.29
N GLN A 66 -5.82 42.96 -15.96
CA GLN A 66 -5.97 41.69 -16.69
C GLN A 66 -6.02 40.56 -15.69
N VAL A 67 -7.02 39.68 -15.81
CA VAL A 67 -7.24 38.56 -14.91
C VAL A 67 -7.58 37.28 -15.67
N ALA A 68 -6.99 36.15 -15.22
CA ALA A 68 -7.47 34.86 -15.72
C ALA A 68 -8.74 34.47 -14.98
N VAL A 69 -9.69 33.94 -15.71
CA VAL A 69 -10.98 33.49 -15.13
C VAL A 69 -11.31 32.08 -15.50
N ALA A 70 -12.00 31.37 -14.62
CA ALA A 70 -12.62 30.09 -14.88
C ALA A 70 -14.09 30.14 -14.53
N THR A 71 -14.89 29.34 -15.23
CA THR A 71 -16.34 29.27 -14.97
C THR A 71 -16.59 28.21 -13.89
N ALA A 72 -17.44 28.56 -12.92
CA ALA A 72 -17.93 27.60 -11.94
C ALA A 72 -18.88 26.59 -12.62
N GLU A 73 -18.54 25.31 -12.54
CA GLU A 73 -19.27 24.25 -13.22
C GLU A 73 -20.13 23.45 -12.23
N ARG A 74 -21.32 23.05 -12.67
CA ARG A 74 -22.11 22.05 -11.96
C ARG A 74 -21.87 20.69 -12.53
N ARG A 75 -21.16 19.81 -11.75
CA ARG A 75 -20.86 18.45 -12.18
C ARG A 75 -20.77 17.49 -11.01
N ASP A 76 -20.77 16.21 -11.34
CA ASP A 76 -20.51 15.17 -10.35
C ASP A 76 -19.03 15.22 -9.96
N PHE A 77 -18.77 15.23 -8.67
CA PHE A 77 -17.43 15.32 -8.12
C PHE A 77 -17.09 14.06 -7.32
N PRO A 78 -16.19 13.20 -7.82
CA PRO A 78 -15.76 12.02 -7.09
C PRO A 78 -14.81 12.42 -5.97
N VAL A 79 -15.06 11.91 -4.77
CA VAL A 79 -14.22 12.13 -3.58
C VAL A 79 -13.34 10.92 -3.37
N TYR A 80 -12.03 11.12 -3.48
CA TYR A 80 -11.04 10.07 -3.29
C TYR A 80 -10.27 10.25 -1.99
N LEU A 81 -9.98 9.13 -1.34
CA LEU A 81 -8.95 9.04 -0.32
C LEU A 81 -7.75 8.32 -0.92
N SER A 82 -6.59 8.97 -0.87
CA SER A 82 -5.36 8.42 -1.47
C SER A 82 -4.41 7.94 -0.39
N GLY A 83 -3.78 6.81 -0.63
CA GLY A 83 -2.77 6.24 0.27
C GLY A 83 -1.73 5.45 -0.50
N LEU A 84 -0.50 5.43 0.03
CA LEU A 84 0.55 4.58 -0.50
C LEU A 84 0.24 3.13 -0.16
N GLY A 85 0.32 2.25 -1.14
CA GLY A 85 0.08 0.83 -0.99
C GLY A 85 1.19 -0.03 -1.55
N SER A 86 1.16 -1.29 -1.17
CA SER A 86 1.97 -2.35 -1.73
C SER A 86 1.11 -3.48 -2.26
N VAL A 87 1.48 -3.99 -3.41
CA VAL A 87 0.85 -5.16 -4.00
C VAL A 87 1.29 -6.40 -3.25
N GLN A 88 0.33 -7.24 -2.87
CA GLN A 88 0.59 -8.50 -2.20
C GLN A 88 -0.05 -9.64 -2.97
N ALA A 89 0.66 -10.74 -3.11
CA ALA A 89 0.06 -11.95 -3.64
C ALA A 89 -1.14 -12.37 -2.79
N TRP A 90 -2.16 -12.95 -3.43
CA TRP A 90 -3.30 -13.48 -2.69
C TRP A 90 -2.90 -14.61 -1.75
N ASN A 91 -2.15 -15.59 -2.30
CA ASN A 91 -1.48 -16.64 -1.56
C ASN A 91 -0.05 -16.81 -2.06
N THR A 92 0.88 -17.04 -1.15
CA THR A 92 2.25 -17.44 -1.45
C THR A 92 2.52 -18.75 -0.73
N VAL A 93 2.77 -19.81 -1.49
CA VAL A 93 3.00 -21.13 -0.93
C VAL A 93 4.43 -21.57 -1.22
N SER A 94 5.20 -21.75 -0.15
CA SER A 94 6.55 -22.34 -0.19
C SER A 94 6.43 -23.84 -0.10
N LEU A 95 6.70 -24.54 -1.19
CA LEU A 95 6.61 -25.98 -1.27
C LEU A 95 7.89 -26.62 -0.72
N LYS A 96 7.74 -27.53 0.23
CA LYS A 96 8.82 -28.29 0.85
C LYS A 96 8.58 -29.79 0.64
N SER A 97 9.66 -30.59 0.72
CA SER A 97 9.53 -32.02 0.79
C SER A 97 8.89 -32.45 2.12
N ARG A 98 8.08 -33.51 2.09
CA ARG A 98 7.56 -34.19 3.28
C ARG A 98 8.20 -35.54 3.48
N VAL A 99 9.04 -35.96 2.52
CA VAL A 99 9.75 -37.25 2.51
C VAL A 99 11.18 -37.03 2.07
N ASP A 100 12.08 -37.93 2.45
CA ASP A 100 13.45 -37.89 2.08
C ASP A 100 13.68 -38.56 0.72
N GLY A 101 14.63 -38.11 -0.07
CA GLY A 101 14.98 -38.75 -1.31
C GLY A 101 15.59 -37.86 -2.36
N GLN A 102 15.96 -38.45 -3.47
CA GLN A 102 16.56 -37.76 -4.59
C GLN A 102 15.45 -37.23 -5.54
N ILE A 103 15.60 -36.01 -6.04
CA ILE A 103 14.75 -35.47 -7.09
C ILE A 103 15.08 -36.17 -8.42
N VAL A 104 14.12 -36.87 -8.97
CA VAL A 104 14.26 -37.61 -10.24
C VAL A 104 13.64 -36.86 -11.43
N GLN A 105 12.65 -36.01 -11.17
CA GLN A 105 11.98 -35.26 -12.22
C GLN A 105 11.52 -33.90 -11.73
N ILE A 106 11.67 -32.90 -12.58
CA ILE A 106 11.07 -31.56 -12.46
C ILE A 106 10.16 -31.37 -13.68
N ALA A 107 8.84 -31.19 -13.43
CA ALA A 107 7.80 -31.19 -14.47
C ALA A 107 7.27 -29.78 -14.80
N PHE A 108 7.99 -28.73 -14.44
CA PHE A 108 7.60 -27.34 -14.69
C PHE A 108 8.75 -26.53 -15.28
N ARG A 109 8.41 -25.33 -15.79
CA ARG A 109 9.35 -24.26 -16.18
C ARG A 109 9.25 -23.10 -15.20
N GLU A 110 10.34 -22.40 -14.96
CA GLU A 110 10.36 -21.17 -14.15
C GLU A 110 9.44 -20.11 -14.75
N GLY A 111 8.68 -19.43 -13.91
CA GLY A 111 7.71 -18.43 -14.34
C GLY A 111 6.43 -18.97 -15.00
N GLN A 112 6.27 -20.28 -15.12
CA GLN A 112 5.07 -20.91 -15.67
C GLN A 112 3.86 -20.72 -14.76
N PHE A 113 2.67 -20.53 -15.34
CA PHE A 113 1.40 -20.63 -14.62
C PHE A 113 1.01 -22.11 -14.46
N VAL A 114 0.57 -22.47 -13.28
CA VAL A 114 0.13 -23.82 -12.92
C VAL A 114 -1.23 -23.77 -12.24
N LYS A 115 -1.96 -24.85 -12.36
CA LYS A 115 -3.23 -25.08 -11.70
C LYS A 115 -3.03 -25.93 -10.44
N GLN A 116 -3.97 -25.82 -9.52
CA GLN A 116 -4.03 -26.71 -8.36
C GLN A 116 -4.07 -28.17 -8.84
N GLY A 117 -3.20 -29.01 -8.28
CA GLY A 117 -3.05 -30.43 -8.63
C GLY A 117 -1.98 -30.73 -9.68
N ASP A 118 -1.48 -29.72 -10.42
CA ASP A 118 -0.42 -29.94 -11.41
C ASP A 118 0.84 -30.51 -10.75
N LEU A 119 1.43 -31.54 -11.37
CA LEU A 119 2.66 -32.17 -10.91
C LEU A 119 3.85 -31.22 -11.13
N LEU A 120 4.64 -31.03 -10.09
CA LEU A 120 5.79 -30.11 -10.12
C LEU A 120 7.12 -30.84 -9.99
N ILE A 121 7.26 -31.68 -8.97
CA ILE A 121 8.51 -32.41 -8.66
C ILE A 121 8.16 -33.86 -8.32
N VAL A 122 9.03 -34.77 -8.75
CA VAL A 122 8.97 -36.17 -8.33
C VAL A 122 10.27 -36.51 -7.59
N ILE A 123 10.10 -36.96 -6.37
CA ILE A 123 11.16 -37.57 -5.55
C ILE A 123 11.15 -39.07 -5.85
N ASP A 124 12.30 -39.75 -5.82
CA ASP A 124 12.44 -41.18 -6.13
C ASP A 124 11.41 -42.00 -5.35
N PRO A 125 10.38 -42.59 -6.02
CA PRO A 125 9.33 -43.32 -5.34
C PRO A 125 9.70 -44.76 -5.00
N ARG A 126 10.81 -45.32 -5.56
CA ARG A 126 11.17 -46.72 -5.44
C ARG A 126 11.29 -47.20 -4.00
N PRO A 127 11.97 -46.50 -3.07
CA PRO A 127 12.05 -46.94 -1.68
C PRO A 127 10.67 -47.04 -1.02
N TYR A 128 9.78 -46.11 -1.35
CA TYR A 128 8.41 -46.05 -0.81
C TYR A 128 7.50 -47.11 -1.41
N GLN A 129 7.69 -47.47 -2.69
CA GLN A 129 7.00 -48.60 -3.34
C GLN A 129 7.38 -49.91 -2.67
N VAL A 130 8.68 -50.18 -2.45
CA VAL A 130 9.15 -51.37 -1.73
C VAL A 130 8.56 -51.43 -0.32
N ALA A 131 8.53 -50.31 0.40
CA ALA A 131 7.92 -50.26 1.74
C ALA A 131 6.42 -50.59 1.71
N LEU A 132 5.67 -50.13 0.70
CA LEU A 132 4.28 -50.48 0.51
C LEU A 132 4.09 -51.96 0.24
N GLU A 133 4.89 -52.56 -0.68
CA GLU A 133 4.85 -53.98 -0.99
C GLU A 133 5.17 -54.86 0.23
N GLN A 134 6.12 -54.42 1.08
CA GLN A 134 6.43 -55.12 2.35
C GLN A 134 5.24 -55.09 3.32
N ALA A 135 4.56 -53.97 3.46
CA ALA A 135 3.39 -53.85 4.31
C ALA A 135 2.21 -54.68 3.78
N GLU A 136 2.01 -54.72 2.47
CA GLU A 136 0.97 -55.54 1.83
C GLU A 136 1.26 -57.05 2.01
N ALA A 137 2.52 -57.43 1.90
CA ALA A 137 2.94 -58.83 2.15
C ALA A 137 2.72 -59.26 3.62
N ALA A 138 2.97 -58.36 4.58
CA ALA A 138 2.70 -58.61 6.00
C ALA A 138 1.20 -58.84 6.23
N LEU A 139 0.35 -57.98 5.69
CA LEU A 139 -1.12 -58.15 5.77
C LEU A 139 -1.57 -59.48 5.19
N ALA A 140 -1.05 -59.83 4.01
CA ALA A 140 -1.41 -61.12 3.36
C ALA A 140 -1.04 -62.34 4.22
N ARG A 141 0.14 -62.32 4.83
CA ARG A 141 0.58 -63.36 5.77
C ARG A 141 -0.36 -63.47 6.97
N ASP A 142 -0.70 -62.35 7.60
CA ASP A 142 -1.46 -62.33 8.84
C ASP A 142 -2.93 -62.59 8.60
N GLN A 143 -3.48 -62.27 7.42
CA GLN A 143 -4.76 -62.70 6.95
C GLN A 143 -4.84 -64.23 6.81
N ALA A 144 -3.78 -64.87 6.28
CA ALA A 144 -3.72 -66.32 6.19
C ALA A 144 -3.70 -66.98 7.59
N GLN A 145 -2.99 -66.41 8.55
CA GLN A 145 -2.96 -66.85 9.94
C GLN A 145 -4.37 -66.70 10.60
N LEU A 146 -5.03 -65.55 10.41
CA LEU A 146 -6.38 -65.33 10.93
C LEU A 146 -7.34 -66.35 10.38
N LYS A 147 -7.28 -66.63 9.07
CA LYS A 147 -8.12 -67.63 8.44
C LYS A 147 -7.97 -69.01 9.08
N ASN A 148 -6.71 -69.44 9.34
CA ASN A 148 -6.42 -70.72 10.04
C ASN A 148 -6.97 -70.67 11.47
N ALA A 149 -6.75 -69.60 12.22
CA ALA A 149 -7.21 -69.43 13.59
C ALA A 149 -8.75 -69.46 13.67
N GLN A 150 -9.44 -68.87 12.68
CA GLN A 150 -10.92 -68.92 12.58
C GLN A 150 -11.44 -70.34 12.32
N LEU A 151 -10.80 -71.11 11.41
CA LEU A 151 -11.15 -72.53 11.16
C LEU A 151 -10.95 -73.39 12.42
N ASP A 152 -9.88 -73.13 13.17
CA ASP A 152 -9.65 -73.81 14.45
C ASP A 152 -10.67 -73.39 15.50
N TYR A 153 -10.99 -72.07 15.58
CA TYR A 153 -12.02 -71.59 16.51
C TYR A 153 -13.38 -72.25 16.25
N ASP A 154 -13.80 -72.33 14.99
CA ASP A 154 -15.07 -73.00 14.62
C ASP A 154 -15.06 -74.48 15.04
N ARG A 155 -13.93 -75.18 14.84
CA ARG A 155 -13.76 -76.57 15.28
C ARG A 155 -13.82 -76.68 16.80
N PHE A 156 -13.12 -75.80 17.54
CA PHE A 156 -13.12 -75.76 18.99
C PHE A 156 -14.49 -75.38 19.55
N GLN A 157 -15.26 -74.55 18.87
CA GLN A 157 -16.67 -74.24 19.23
C GLN A 157 -17.56 -75.46 19.16
N GLY A 158 -17.39 -76.29 18.13
CA GLY A 158 -18.10 -77.58 18.00
C GLY A 158 -17.78 -78.55 19.15
N LEU A 159 -16.49 -78.81 19.39
CA LEU A 159 -15.99 -79.69 20.43
C LEU A 159 -16.34 -79.19 21.85
N PHE A 160 -16.45 -77.91 22.06
CA PHE A 160 -16.87 -77.34 23.35
C PHE A 160 -18.36 -77.59 23.60
N LYS A 161 -19.23 -77.47 22.56
CA LYS A 161 -20.65 -77.79 22.64
C LYS A 161 -20.90 -79.25 22.92
N GLU A 162 -20.00 -80.16 22.46
CA GLU A 162 -20.03 -81.58 22.73
C GLU A 162 -19.40 -81.98 24.08
N GLY A 163 -18.83 -80.97 24.83
CA GLY A 163 -18.25 -81.26 26.14
C GLY A 163 -16.87 -81.92 26.09
N VAL A 164 -16.19 -81.95 24.92
CA VAL A 164 -14.92 -82.62 24.68
C VAL A 164 -13.69 -81.79 25.14
N ILE A 165 -13.80 -80.41 25.13
CA ILE A 165 -12.73 -79.54 25.50
C ILE A 165 -13.10 -78.60 26.68
N SER A 166 -12.10 -78.07 27.35
CA SER A 166 -12.31 -77.16 28.48
C SER A 166 -12.66 -75.73 28.00
N GLN A 167 -13.39 -74.98 28.87
CA GLN A 167 -13.69 -73.57 28.66
C GLN A 167 -12.41 -72.75 28.43
N GLN A 168 -11.33 -73.10 29.10
CA GLN A 168 -10.06 -72.40 28.96
C GLN A 168 -9.46 -72.52 27.55
N GLN A 169 -9.56 -73.75 26.96
CA GLN A 169 -9.07 -73.99 25.58
C GLN A 169 -9.89 -73.24 24.57
N TYR A 170 -11.22 -73.20 24.71
CA TYR A 170 -12.14 -72.44 23.87
C TYR A 170 -11.82 -70.95 23.94
N ASN A 171 -11.76 -70.37 25.15
CA ASN A 171 -11.47 -68.94 25.36
C ASN A 171 -10.08 -68.57 24.82
N GLY A 172 -9.11 -69.45 24.92
CA GLY A 172 -7.77 -69.24 24.35
C GLY A 172 -7.82 -69.08 22.82
N GLN A 173 -8.60 -69.93 22.14
CA GLN A 173 -8.71 -69.82 20.68
C GLN A 173 -9.51 -68.59 20.26
N GLN A 174 -10.52 -68.20 21.02
CA GLN A 174 -11.25 -66.95 20.80
C GLN A 174 -10.35 -65.74 20.96
N ALA A 175 -9.52 -65.73 22.00
CA ALA A 175 -8.58 -64.65 22.23
C ALA A 175 -7.53 -64.56 21.11
N LEU A 176 -7.06 -65.71 20.56
CA LEU A 176 -6.11 -65.72 19.42
C LEU A 176 -6.72 -65.08 18.16
N VAL A 177 -8.01 -65.38 17.84
CA VAL A 177 -8.70 -64.75 16.73
C VAL A 177 -8.76 -63.22 16.94
N GLY A 178 -9.18 -62.75 18.14
CA GLY A 178 -9.21 -61.31 18.46
C GLY A 178 -7.81 -60.65 18.38
N GLN A 179 -6.75 -61.37 18.78
CA GLN A 179 -5.37 -60.86 18.65
C GLN A 179 -4.99 -60.69 17.18
N LEU A 180 -5.28 -61.67 16.33
CA LEU A 180 -4.95 -61.63 14.90
C LEU A 180 -5.79 -60.56 14.16
N GLU A 181 -7.07 -60.37 14.53
CA GLU A 181 -7.87 -59.25 14.01
C GLU A 181 -7.26 -57.89 14.38
N GLY A 182 -6.73 -57.74 15.59
CA GLY A 182 -5.98 -56.57 16.02
C GLY A 182 -4.73 -56.36 15.18
N THR A 183 -3.94 -57.43 14.90
CA THR A 183 -2.76 -57.36 14.05
C THR A 183 -3.10 -56.92 12.63
N ILE A 184 -4.12 -57.47 12.01
CA ILE A 184 -4.57 -57.05 10.66
C ILE A 184 -4.95 -55.57 10.60
N LYS A 185 -5.59 -55.02 11.64
CA LYS A 185 -5.86 -53.60 11.71
C LYS A 185 -4.56 -52.75 11.77
N SER A 186 -3.55 -53.24 12.48
CA SER A 186 -2.23 -52.60 12.52
C SER A 186 -1.55 -52.62 11.15
N ASP A 187 -1.60 -53.77 10.45
CA ASP A 187 -1.01 -53.92 9.12
C ASP A 187 -1.71 -53.00 8.10
N GLN A 188 -3.05 -52.91 8.18
CA GLN A 188 -3.79 -51.98 7.34
C GLN A 188 -3.37 -50.54 7.56
N ALA A 189 -3.15 -50.10 8.81
CA ALA A 189 -2.63 -48.80 9.13
C ALA A 189 -1.19 -48.58 8.60
N ALA A 190 -0.35 -49.62 8.62
CA ALA A 190 0.99 -49.57 8.03
C ALA A 190 0.95 -49.41 6.50
N ILE A 191 0.03 -50.09 5.81
CA ILE A 191 -0.21 -49.91 4.38
C ILE A 191 -0.67 -48.49 4.08
N ASP A 192 -1.61 -47.95 4.84
CA ASP A 192 -2.12 -46.60 4.63
C ASP A 192 -1.05 -45.54 4.83
N ASN A 193 -0.15 -45.74 5.83
CA ASN A 193 1.02 -44.89 6.03
C ASN A 193 2.00 -44.97 4.85
N ALA A 194 2.32 -46.19 4.35
CA ALA A 194 3.22 -46.37 3.21
C ALA A 194 2.63 -45.73 1.92
N LYS A 195 1.32 -45.85 1.69
CA LYS A 195 0.61 -45.19 0.59
C LYS A 195 0.72 -43.67 0.71
N LEU A 196 0.51 -43.10 1.91
CA LEU A 196 0.62 -41.67 2.15
C LEU A 196 2.04 -41.15 1.87
N GLN A 197 3.07 -41.87 2.31
CA GLN A 197 4.45 -41.51 2.00
C GLN A 197 4.73 -41.55 0.49
N LEU A 198 4.22 -42.56 -0.22
CA LEU A 198 4.32 -42.64 -1.67
C LEU A 198 3.63 -41.48 -2.38
N VAL A 199 2.47 -41.02 -1.90
CA VAL A 199 1.80 -39.81 -2.40
C VAL A 199 2.69 -38.59 -2.21
N TYR A 200 3.38 -38.47 -1.08
CA TYR A 200 4.27 -37.32 -0.81
C TYR A 200 5.52 -37.27 -1.69
N THR A 201 5.90 -38.38 -2.38
CA THR A 201 6.96 -38.32 -3.38
C THR A 201 6.59 -37.50 -4.62
N ARG A 202 5.28 -37.27 -4.85
CA ARG A 202 4.77 -36.50 -5.98
C ARG A 202 4.29 -35.13 -5.48
N ILE A 203 5.12 -34.14 -5.63
CA ILE A 203 4.82 -32.78 -5.17
C ILE A 203 3.98 -32.06 -6.23
N THR A 204 2.76 -31.69 -5.87
CA THR A 204 1.79 -30.99 -6.72
C THR A 204 1.53 -29.58 -6.23
N SER A 205 1.04 -28.72 -7.10
CA SER A 205 0.67 -27.36 -6.72
C SER A 205 -0.60 -27.36 -5.87
N PRO A 206 -0.60 -26.73 -4.67
CA PRO A 206 -1.80 -26.62 -3.83
C PRO A 206 -2.73 -25.49 -4.25
N VAL A 207 -2.29 -24.57 -5.12
CA VAL A 207 -3.01 -23.37 -5.56
C VAL A 207 -2.81 -23.11 -7.05
N ASN A 208 -3.73 -22.38 -7.65
CA ASN A 208 -3.50 -21.80 -8.96
C ASN A 208 -2.54 -20.62 -8.82
N GLY A 209 -1.46 -20.57 -9.61
CA GLY A 209 -0.50 -19.50 -9.46
C GLY A 209 0.67 -19.56 -10.44
N ARG A 210 1.62 -18.68 -10.26
CA ARG A 210 2.85 -18.63 -11.04
C ARG A 210 4.01 -19.19 -10.22
N ILE A 211 4.79 -20.06 -10.83
CA ILE A 211 6.00 -20.60 -10.21
C ILE A 211 7.11 -19.54 -10.22
N GLY A 212 7.80 -19.41 -9.11
CA GLY A 212 8.99 -18.57 -8.98
C GLY A 212 10.23 -19.20 -9.62
N LEU A 213 11.39 -18.77 -9.15
CA LEU A 213 12.66 -19.38 -9.54
C LEU A 213 12.80 -20.75 -8.90
N ARG A 214 13.51 -21.65 -9.58
CA ARG A 214 13.83 -22.99 -9.10
C ARG A 214 14.98 -22.93 -8.08
N LEU A 215 14.78 -23.56 -6.96
CA LEU A 215 15.77 -23.57 -5.87
C LEU A 215 16.51 -24.90 -5.75
N VAL A 216 16.12 -25.90 -6.54
CA VAL A 216 16.66 -27.26 -6.51
C VAL A 216 16.80 -27.80 -7.94
N ASP A 217 17.71 -28.77 -8.12
CA ASP A 217 17.99 -29.41 -9.39
C ASP A 217 17.69 -30.92 -9.36
N ILE A 218 17.51 -31.51 -10.56
CA ILE A 218 17.42 -32.98 -10.70
C ILE A 218 18.73 -33.59 -10.18
N GLY A 219 18.60 -34.62 -9.36
CA GLY A 219 19.73 -35.25 -8.72
C GLY A 219 20.02 -34.76 -7.30
N ASN A 220 19.48 -33.63 -6.89
CA ASN A 220 19.61 -33.13 -5.52
C ASN A 220 18.92 -34.09 -4.54
N MET A 221 19.55 -34.32 -3.39
CA MET A 221 18.96 -34.99 -2.26
C MET A 221 18.19 -33.96 -1.44
N VAL A 222 16.97 -34.29 -1.03
CA VAL A 222 16.08 -33.44 -0.20
C VAL A 222 15.63 -34.24 1.02
N HIS A 223 15.37 -33.49 2.11
CA HIS A 223 14.93 -34.10 3.38
C HIS A 223 13.65 -33.40 3.86
N ALA A 224 12.81 -34.15 4.58
CA ALA A 224 11.60 -33.60 5.20
C ALA A 224 11.89 -32.52 6.24
N THR A 225 13.11 -32.52 6.80
CA THR A 225 13.57 -31.55 7.79
C THR A 225 14.19 -30.29 7.18
N ASP A 226 14.32 -30.20 5.86
CA ASP A 226 14.92 -29.05 5.20
C ASP A 226 14.11 -27.78 5.43
N THR A 227 14.80 -26.72 5.85
CA THR A 227 14.17 -25.41 6.09
C THR A 227 13.89 -24.66 4.80
N ASN A 228 14.70 -24.85 3.77
CA ASN A 228 14.58 -24.21 2.48
C ASN A 228 13.45 -24.85 1.65
N PRO A 229 12.62 -24.05 0.99
CA PRO A 229 11.62 -24.57 0.06
C PRO A 229 12.27 -25.08 -1.22
N LEU A 230 11.62 -26.04 -1.88
CA LEU A 230 12.00 -26.52 -3.21
C LEU A 230 11.68 -25.51 -4.31
N LEU A 231 10.52 -24.87 -4.16
CA LEU A 231 10.02 -23.80 -5.03
C LEU A 231 8.93 -23.00 -4.31
N VAL A 232 8.58 -21.85 -4.88
CA VAL A 232 7.51 -21.01 -4.39
C VAL A 232 6.47 -20.86 -5.49
N VAL A 233 5.20 -21.08 -5.16
CA VAL A 233 4.05 -20.80 -6.03
C VAL A 233 3.33 -19.59 -5.49
N THR A 234 3.12 -18.59 -6.36
CA THR A 234 2.50 -17.31 -6.00
C THR A 234 1.21 -17.13 -6.78
N GLN A 235 0.10 -16.98 -6.05
CA GLN A 235 -1.19 -16.68 -6.67
C GLN A 235 -1.27 -15.19 -7.00
N LEU A 236 -1.34 -14.89 -8.31
CA LEU A 236 -1.40 -13.53 -8.86
C LEU A 236 -2.81 -13.12 -9.27
N GLN A 237 -3.73 -14.05 -9.36
CA GLN A 237 -5.12 -13.88 -9.79
C GLN A 237 -6.06 -14.61 -8.83
N PRO A 238 -6.85 -13.87 -8.02
CA PRO A 238 -6.77 -12.43 -7.78
C PRO A 238 -5.50 -12.03 -7.04
N ILE A 239 -5.23 -10.71 -6.96
CA ILE A 239 -4.12 -10.12 -6.22
C ILE A 239 -4.66 -9.08 -5.23
N ALA A 240 -3.93 -8.79 -4.18
CA ALA A 240 -4.30 -7.80 -3.20
C ALA A 240 -3.41 -6.56 -3.27
N VAL A 241 -3.99 -5.41 -2.94
CA VAL A 241 -3.25 -4.19 -2.62
C VAL A 241 -3.56 -3.83 -1.18
N VAL A 242 -2.52 -3.73 -0.36
CA VAL A 242 -2.61 -3.23 1.01
C VAL A 242 -2.08 -1.81 1.02
N PHE A 243 -2.91 -0.86 1.45
CA PHE A 243 -2.58 0.56 1.51
C PHE A 243 -2.99 1.15 2.85
N THR A 244 -2.44 2.30 3.18
CA THR A 244 -2.67 2.95 4.48
C THR A 244 -3.46 4.24 4.31
N LEU A 245 -4.37 4.49 5.26
CA LEU A 245 -5.06 5.78 5.40
C LEU A 245 -4.91 6.29 6.84
N PRO A 246 -4.96 7.62 7.07
CA PRO A 246 -5.00 8.18 8.41
C PRO A 246 -6.19 7.62 9.23
N GLU A 247 -6.01 7.43 10.53
CA GLU A 247 -7.03 6.86 11.42
C GLU A 247 -8.35 7.64 11.39
N ASP A 248 -8.28 8.98 11.27
CA ASP A 248 -9.46 9.85 11.20
C ASP A 248 -10.39 9.56 10.01
N ALA A 249 -9.85 8.99 8.93
CA ALA A 249 -10.62 8.63 7.74
C ALA A 249 -11.35 7.28 7.88
N LEU A 250 -10.87 6.39 8.74
CA LEU A 250 -11.36 5.01 8.83
C LEU A 250 -12.83 4.88 9.22
N PRO A 251 -13.36 5.65 10.20
CA PRO A 251 -14.78 5.58 10.56
C PRO A 251 -15.69 5.93 9.37
N THR A 252 -15.29 6.93 8.56
CA THR A 252 -16.04 7.34 7.37
C THR A 252 -16.01 6.24 6.30
N VAL A 253 -14.84 5.63 6.04
CA VAL A 253 -14.72 4.51 5.11
C VAL A 253 -15.58 3.33 5.59
N ALA A 254 -15.52 2.98 6.88
CA ALA A 254 -16.31 1.89 7.46
C ALA A 254 -17.82 2.13 7.32
N GLN A 255 -18.26 3.37 7.47
CA GLN A 255 -19.66 3.74 7.26
C GLN A 255 -20.09 3.54 5.79
N HIS A 256 -19.30 3.98 4.84
CA HIS A 256 -19.59 3.82 3.40
C HIS A 256 -19.54 2.35 2.96
N MET A 257 -18.66 1.53 3.54
CA MET A 257 -18.63 0.08 3.28
C MET A 257 -19.92 -0.64 3.68
N LYS A 258 -20.66 -0.15 4.69
CA LYS A 258 -21.97 -0.71 5.06
C LYS A 258 -23.03 -0.47 4.00
N ASN A 259 -22.87 0.57 3.20
CA ASN A 259 -23.83 0.98 2.17
C ASN A 259 -23.51 0.36 0.79
N GLY A 260 -22.34 -0.26 0.64
CA GLY A 260 -21.92 -0.89 -0.62
C GLY A 260 -20.43 -1.12 -0.73
N THR A 261 -20.04 -1.75 -1.83
CA THR A 261 -18.63 -2.02 -2.14
C THR A 261 -17.96 -0.76 -2.67
N LEU A 262 -16.86 -0.36 -2.08
CA LEU A 262 -16.07 0.80 -2.50
C LEU A 262 -15.04 0.38 -3.56
N THR A 263 -14.91 1.19 -4.61
CA THR A 263 -13.93 0.98 -5.68
C THR A 263 -12.57 1.55 -5.26
N VAL A 264 -11.51 0.81 -5.56
CA VAL A 264 -10.12 1.24 -5.34
C VAL A 264 -9.39 1.18 -6.66
N ASP A 265 -8.82 2.29 -7.07
CA ASP A 265 -7.99 2.39 -8.25
C ASP A 265 -6.51 2.36 -7.84
N ALA A 266 -5.73 1.50 -8.48
CA ALA A 266 -4.29 1.44 -8.31
C ALA A 266 -3.60 2.23 -9.41
N TYR A 267 -2.75 3.18 -9.02
CA TYR A 267 -1.95 4.01 -9.91
C TYR A 267 -0.46 3.67 -9.77
N SER A 268 0.30 4.01 -10.80
CA SER A 268 1.77 3.94 -10.76
C SER A 268 2.33 4.80 -9.61
N ARG A 269 3.59 4.54 -9.25
CA ARG A 269 4.24 5.24 -8.13
C ARG A 269 4.30 6.76 -8.34
N ASP A 270 4.43 7.22 -9.57
CA ASP A 270 4.40 8.64 -9.97
C ASP A 270 2.98 9.21 -10.09
N ASP A 271 1.97 8.40 -9.76
CA ASP A 271 0.54 8.77 -9.80
C ASP A 271 -0.01 9.17 -11.17
N SER A 272 0.76 8.88 -12.24
CA SER A 272 0.44 9.29 -13.62
C SER A 272 -0.50 8.34 -14.34
N THR A 273 -0.31 7.03 -14.13
CA THR A 273 -1.01 5.99 -14.90
C THR A 273 -1.83 5.10 -14.00
N LYS A 274 -3.12 4.96 -14.33
CA LYS A 274 -3.99 3.97 -13.70
C LYS A 274 -3.63 2.57 -14.19
N ILE A 275 -3.22 1.68 -13.28
CA ILE A 275 -2.82 0.31 -13.59
C ILE A 275 -4.03 -0.61 -13.59
N ALA A 276 -4.86 -0.54 -12.54
CA ALA A 276 -6.00 -1.44 -12.39
C ALA A 276 -7.07 -0.83 -11.49
N SER A 277 -8.28 -1.39 -11.57
CA SER A 277 -9.39 -1.11 -10.64
C SER A 277 -9.73 -2.37 -9.86
N GLY A 278 -9.99 -2.21 -8.59
CA GLY A 278 -10.36 -3.28 -7.67
C GLY A 278 -11.45 -2.85 -6.70
N LYS A 279 -11.70 -3.69 -5.70
CA LYS A 279 -12.73 -3.48 -4.68
C LYS A 279 -12.12 -3.53 -3.31
N LEU A 280 -12.51 -2.59 -2.43
CA LEU A 280 -12.14 -2.65 -1.03
C LEU A 280 -12.75 -3.89 -0.39
N LEU A 281 -11.90 -4.71 0.23
CA LEU A 281 -12.31 -5.95 0.87
C LEU A 281 -12.54 -5.76 2.37
N THR A 282 -11.56 -5.16 3.06
CA THR A 282 -11.60 -4.98 4.51
C THR A 282 -10.68 -3.87 4.98
N ILE A 283 -10.96 -3.41 6.19
CA ILE A 283 -10.09 -2.55 6.99
C ILE A 283 -9.44 -3.45 8.05
N ASP A 284 -8.15 -3.30 8.30
CA ASP A 284 -7.46 -3.99 9.37
C ASP A 284 -8.05 -3.57 10.74
N ASN A 285 -8.03 -4.48 11.70
CA ASN A 285 -8.53 -4.24 13.05
C ASN A 285 -7.50 -3.54 13.97
N GLN A 286 -6.32 -3.23 13.44
CA GLN A 286 -5.23 -2.58 14.17
C GLN A 286 -4.82 -1.27 13.49
N ILE A 287 -4.52 -0.28 14.33
CA ILE A 287 -3.93 0.99 13.91
C ILE A 287 -2.44 0.92 14.24
N ASP A 288 -1.62 1.32 13.28
CA ASP A 288 -0.19 1.50 13.51
C ASP A 288 0.02 2.80 14.30
N GLN A 289 0.34 2.65 15.59
CA GLN A 289 0.51 3.78 16.50
C GLN A 289 1.72 4.67 16.16
N THR A 290 2.69 4.15 15.40
CA THR A 290 3.89 4.92 15.02
C THR A 290 3.58 5.91 13.91
N THR A 291 2.63 5.58 13.04
CA THR A 291 2.24 6.39 11.88
C THR A 291 0.84 6.99 12.00
N GLY A 292 0.03 6.57 12.99
CA GLY A 292 -1.37 6.99 13.12
C GLY A 292 -2.23 6.56 11.93
N THR A 293 -1.92 5.41 11.32
CA THR A 293 -2.62 4.93 10.12
C THR A 293 -3.23 3.55 10.30
N GLY A 294 -4.33 3.30 9.63
CA GLY A 294 -4.92 1.98 9.50
C GLY A 294 -4.64 1.39 8.12
N LYS A 295 -4.51 0.07 8.06
CA LYS A 295 -4.29 -0.68 6.80
C LYS A 295 -5.63 -1.09 6.21
N LEU A 296 -5.73 -0.95 4.89
CA LEU A 296 -6.88 -1.39 4.12
C LEU A 296 -6.41 -2.39 3.08
N LYS A 297 -7.21 -3.40 2.82
CA LYS A 297 -6.94 -4.42 1.80
C LYS A 297 -7.98 -4.35 0.71
N ALA A 298 -7.54 -4.17 -0.53
CA ALA A 298 -8.37 -4.22 -1.71
C ALA A 298 -7.99 -5.41 -2.59
N MET A 299 -8.98 -5.97 -3.28
CA MET A 299 -8.82 -7.10 -4.20
C MET A 299 -8.91 -6.61 -5.64
N PHE A 300 -8.01 -7.11 -6.48
CA PHE A 300 -7.92 -6.84 -7.91
C PHE A 300 -7.89 -8.17 -8.66
N GLU A 301 -8.63 -8.29 -9.76
CA GLU A 301 -8.66 -9.52 -10.57
C GLU A 301 -7.32 -9.81 -11.26
N ASN A 302 -6.59 -8.77 -11.67
CA ASN A 302 -5.24 -8.83 -12.25
C ASN A 302 -5.12 -9.77 -13.46
N VAL A 303 -6.11 -9.75 -14.34
CA VAL A 303 -6.17 -10.67 -15.51
C VAL A 303 -4.98 -10.50 -16.45
N ASP A 304 -4.51 -9.28 -16.60
CA ASP A 304 -3.37 -8.89 -17.43
C ASP A 304 -2.00 -9.03 -16.73
N ASN A 305 -2.00 -9.41 -15.43
CA ASN A 305 -0.82 -9.49 -14.58
C ASN A 305 -0.02 -8.17 -14.48
N ALA A 306 -0.68 -7.03 -14.63
CA ALA A 306 -0.07 -5.70 -14.56
C ALA A 306 0.40 -5.35 -13.12
N LEU A 307 -0.27 -5.90 -12.10
CA LEU A 307 0.15 -5.78 -10.70
C LEU A 307 1.08 -6.93 -10.33
N ILE A 308 2.28 -6.58 -9.86
CA ILE A 308 3.32 -7.53 -9.48
C ILE A 308 3.50 -7.49 -7.96
N PRO A 309 3.60 -8.62 -7.25
CA PRO A 309 3.85 -8.65 -5.81
C PRO A 309 5.06 -7.80 -5.40
N ASN A 310 4.93 -7.12 -4.26
CA ASN A 310 5.88 -6.17 -3.69
C ASN A 310 6.05 -4.86 -4.50
N GLN A 311 5.29 -4.64 -5.55
CA GLN A 311 5.24 -3.35 -6.25
C GLN A 311 4.57 -2.30 -5.37
N PHE A 312 5.13 -1.08 -5.33
CA PHE A 312 4.47 0.06 -4.71
C PHE A 312 3.50 0.72 -5.69
N VAL A 313 2.33 1.05 -5.20
CA VAL A 313 1.26 1.70 -5.95
C VAL A 313 0.62 2.81 -5.12
N ASN A 314 0.10 3.83 -5.78
CA ASN A 314 -0.79 4.80 -5.15
C ASN A 314 -2.22 4.29 -5.27
N ALA A 315 -2.83 3.97 -4.13
CA ALA A 315 -4.22 3.53 -4.07
C ALA A 315 -5.14 4.72 -3.88
N ARG A 316 -6.14 4.86 -4.75
CA ARG A 316 -7.20 5.88 -4.66
C ARG A 316 -8.52 5.18 -4.39
N LEU A 317 -9.01 5.32 -3.16
CA LEU A 317 -10.31 4.80 -2.75
C LEU A 317 -11.40 5.82 -3.09
N LEU A 318 -12.32 5.45 -3.96
CA LEU A 318 -13.52 6.25 -4.24
C LEU A 318 -14.49 6.11 -3.06
N LEU A 319 -14.58 7.15 -2.24
CA LEU A 319 -15.43 7.15 -1.06
C LEU A 319 -16.90 7.40 -1.44
N GLU A 320 -17.14 8.48 -2.18
CA GLU A 320 -18.46 8.87 -2.67
C GLU A 320 -18.35 9.72 -3.94
N THR A 321 -19.46 9.85 -4.68
CA THR A 321 -19.57 10.82 -5.76
C THR A 321 -20.63 11.85 -5.39
N ARG A 322 -20.22 13.10 -5.18
CA ARG A 322 -21.13 14.22 -4.88
C ARG A 322 -21.81 14.67 -6.17
N LYS A 323 -23.07 14.33 -6.31
CA LYS A 323 -23.84 14.65 -7.50
C LYS A 323 -24.15 16.13 -7.58
N GLY A 324 -23.96 16.71 -8.77
CA GLY A 324 -24.34 18.11 -9.05
C GLY A 324 -23.67 19.18 -8.20
N ALA A 325 -22.42 18.91 -7.77
CA ALA A 325 -21.61 19.83 -6.98
C ALA A 325 -21.18 21.04 -7.81
N THR A 326 -21.15 22.24 -7.19
CA THR A 326 -20.54 23.43 -7.80
C THR A 326 -19.05 23.37 -7.59
N VAL A 327 -18.28 23.22 -8.67
CA VAL A 327 -16.81 23.04 -8.67
C VAL A 327 -16.14 24.26 -9.25
N VAL A 328 -15.10 24.75 -8.56
CA VAL A 328 -14.23 25.84 -9.03
C VAL A 328 -12.77 25.39 -8.91
N PRO A 329 -11.84 25.95 -9.70
CA PRO A 329 -10.41 25.73 -9.48
C PRO A 329 -10.00 26.22 -8.09
N ALA A 330 -9.14 25.45 -7.40
CA ALA A 330 -8.65 25.79 -6.06
C ALA A 330 -7.89 27.14 -6.07
N ALA A 331 -7.24 27.49 -7.19
CA ALA A 331 -6.58 28.77 -7.40
C ALA A 331 -7.52 29.98 -7.31
N ALA A 332 -8.85 29.80 -7.52
CA ALA A 332 -9.80 30.89 -7.39
C ALA A 332 -10.14 31.25 -5.93
N LEU A 333 -9.70 30.43 -4.98
CA LEU A 333 -10.02 30.61 -3.56
C LEU A 333 -8.93 31.39 -2.84
N GLN A 334 -9.33 32.47 -2.16
CA GLN A 334 -8.46 33.27 -1.32
C GLN A 334 -8.79 33.07 0.15
N ARG A 335 -7.77 33.16 0.99
CA ARG A 335 -7.93 33.12 2.46
C ARG A 335 -8.15 34.52 3.00
N GLY A 336 -9.24 34.73 3.65
CA GLY A 336 -9.58 35.97 4.35
C GLY A 336 -9.18 35.94 5.82
N PRO A 337 -9.44 37.03 6.54
CA PRO A 337 -9.23 37.11 7.97
C PRO A 337 -9.99 35.99 8.71
N GLN A 338 -9.40 35.51 9.85
CA GLN A 338 -10.00 34.51 10.72
C GLN A 338 -10.30 33.16 10.04
N GLY A 339 -9.56 32.81 8.95
CA GLY A 339 -9.74 31.52 8.28
C GLY A 339 -10.95 31.44 7.34
N SER A 340 -11.63 32.56 7.09
CA SER A 340 -12.70 32.62 6.08
C SER A 340 -12.12 32.44 4.68
N SER A 341 -12.91 31.88 3.76
CA SER A 341 -12.54 31.79 2.34
C SER A 341 -13.45 32.71 1.52
N PHE A 342 -12.88 33.35 0.51
CA PHE A 342 -13.60 34.17 -0.44
C PHE A 342 -13.07 33.98 -1.85
N THR A 343 -13.84 34.41 -2.84
CA THR A 343 -13.40 34.43 -4.24
C THR A 343 -13.82 35.75 -4.89
N TYR A 344 -13.11 36.11 -5.94
CA TYR A 344 -13.49 37.22 -6.79
C TYR A 344 -14.37 36.71 -7.93
N VAL A 345 -15.61 37.21 -8.00
CA VAL A 345 -16.58 36.91 -9.08
C VAL A 345 -16.63 38.09 -10.04
N VAL A 346 -16.48 37.84 -11.33
CA VAL A 346 -16.55 38.83 -12.38
C VAL A 346 -18.02 39.02 -12.76
N LYS A 347 -18.53 40.26 -12.68
CA LYS A 347 -19.88 40.65 -13.10
C LYS A 347 -19.93 40.92 -14.60
N PRO A 348 -21.14 40.96 -15.20
CA PRO A 348 -21.34 41.31 -16.61
C PRO A 348 -20.81 42.69 -17.00
N ASP A 349 -20.72 43.61 -16.03
CA ASP A 349 -20.18 44.97 -16.20
C ASP A 349 -18.64 45.02 -16.13
N LYS A 350 -18.00 43.86 -16.11
CA LYS A 350 -16.52 43.68 -15.95
C LYS A 350 -15.96 44.25 -14.66
N THR A 351 -16.76 44.35 -13.62
CA THR A 351 -16.30 44.65 -12.27
C THR A 351 -16.22 43.38 -11.45
N VAL A 352 -15.30 43.33 -10.46
CA VAL A 352 -15.18 42.20 -9.55
C VAL A 352 -15.92 42.44 -8.24
N GLU A 353 -16.58 41.41 -7.77
CA GLU A 353 -17.21 41.34 -6.46
C GLU A 353 -16.48 40.37 -5.57
N VAL A 354 -16.15 40.76 -4.34
CA VAL A 354 -15.60 39.87 -3.32
C VAL A 354 -16.77 39.11 -2.70
N ARG A 355 -16.79 37.81 -2.89
CA ARG A 355 -17.88 36.97 -2.40
C ARG A 355 -17.39 35.95 -1.41
N PRO A 356 -17.86 35.95 -0.15
CA PRO A 356 -17.51 34.92 0.81
C PRO A 356 -18.02 33.55 0.35
N VAL A 357 -17.22 32.52 0.45
CA VAL A 357 -17.56 31.17 0.00
C VAL A 357 -17.38 30.16 1.12
N LYS A 358 -18.25 29.16 1.13
CA LYS A 358 -18.09 28.00 2.02
C LYS A 358 -17.58 26.83 1.19
N VAL A 359 -16.29 26.50 1.41
CA VAL A 359 -15.62 25.36 0.79
C VAL A 359 -15.97 24.11 1.58
N SER A 360 -16.46 23.08 0.90
CA SER A 360 -16.74 21.78 1.52
C SER A 360 -15.55 20.84 1.44
N LEU A 361 -14.86 20.83 0.31
CA LEU A 361 -13.72 19.94 0.05
C LEU A 361 -12.84 20.57 -1.03
N THR A 362 -11.53 20.42 -0.86
CA THR A 362 -10.53 20.69 -1.91
C THR A 362 -9.78 19.41 -2.19
N GLN A 363 -9.71 19.01 -3.47
CA GLN A 363 -8.98 17.84 -3.90
C GLN A 363 -8.21 18.14 -5.19
N GLY A 364 -6.88 18.04 -5.11
CA GLY A 364 -6.00 18.47 -6.19
C GLY A 364 -6.16 19.96 -6.49
N ASP A 365 -6.38 20.27 -7.75
CA ASP A 365 -6.58 21.63 -8.28
C ASP A 365 -8.03 22.13 -8.25
N GLN A 366 -8.94 21.39 -7.61
CA GLN A 366 -10.37 21.69 -7.61
C GLN A 366 -10.98 21.75 -6.22
N SER A 367 -11.99 22.59 -6.06
CA SER A 367 -12.71 22.78 -4.82
C SER A 367 -14.22 22.75 -5.03
N VAL A 368 -14.90 22.06 -4.13
CA VAL A 368 -16.37 22.00 -4.08
C VAL A 368 -16.88 23.09 -3.17
N ILE A 369 -17.76 23.96 -3.72
CA ILE A 369 -18.37 25.08 -3.03
C ILE A 369 -19.80 24.72 -2.67
N THR A 370 -20.18 24.96 -1.41
CA THR A 370 -21.57 24.76 -0.92
C THR A 370 -22.38 26.03 -0.93
N SER A 371 -21.75 27.20 -0.83
CA SER A 371 -22.45 28.49 -0.90
C SER A 371 -21.48 29.59 -1.31
N GLY A 372 -22.04 30.66 -1.94
CA GLY A 372 -21.30 31.85 -2.34
C GLY A 372 -21.02 31.97 -3.84
N VAL A 373 -21.04 30.89 -4.60
CA VAL A 373 -20.84 30.87 -6.06
C VAL A 373 -21.95 30.04 -6.69
N ALA A 374 -22.56 30.55 -7.73
CA ALA A 374 -23.53 29.82 -8.52
C ALA A 374 -22.88 29.18 -9.75
N PRO A 375 -23.42 28.06 -10.26
CA PRO A 375 -22.99 27.50 -11.54
C PRO A 375 -23.14 28.54 -12.66
N GLY A 376 -22.07 28.73 -13.45
CA GLY A 376 -22.01 29.74 -14.50
C GLY A 376 -21.29 31.04 -14.09
N ASP A 377 -21.06 31.29 -12.80
CA ASP A 377 -20.28 32.44 -12.34
C ASP A 377 -18.81 32.32 -12.83
N GLN A 378 -18.25 33.46 -13.26
CA GLN A 378 -16.82 33.53 -13.62
C GLN A 378 -16.03 33.92 -12.38
N VAL A 379 -15.13 33.03 -11.95
CA VAL A 379 -14.22 33.21 -10.79
C VAL A 379 -12.81 33.52 -11.26
N VAL A 380 -12.16 34.48 -10.61
CA VAL A 380 -10.79 34.86 -10.95
C VAL A 380 -9.81 33.81 -10.42
N THR A 381 -8.93 33.30 -11.28
CA THR A 381 -7.92 32.30 -10.95
C THR A 381 -6.49 32.83 -10.91
N ASP A 382 -6.21 33.97 -11.53
CA ASP A 382 -4.92 34.66 -11.51
C ASP A 382 -5.08 36.18 -11.61
N GLY A 383 -4.13 36.95 -11.09
CA GLY A 383 -4.18 38.41 -11.03
C GLY A 383 -4.93 38.99 -9.81
N GLN A 384 -5.27 38.16 -8.83
CA GLN A 384 -6.08 38.50 -7.65
C GLN A 384 -5.40 39.53 -6.73
N ASP A 385 -4.06 39.51 -6.65
CA ASP A 385 -3.29 40.41 -5.76
C ASP A 385 -3.46 41.89 -6.04
N LYS A 386 -3.92 42.24 -7.24
CA LYS A 386 -4.15 43.62 -7.70
C LYS A 386 -5.61 44.05 -7.60
N LEU A 387 -6.49 43.16 -7.11
CA LEU A 387 -7.92 43.38 -7.11
C LEU A 387 -8.44 43.90 -5.77
N GLN A 388 -9.37 44.83 -5.86
CA GLN A 388 -10.23 45.26 -4.76
C GLN A 388 -11.70 45.16 -5.19
N ALA A 389 -12.62 45.16 -4.24
CA ALA A 389 -14.05 45.16 -4.57
C ALA A 389 -14.39 46.36 -5.50
N GLY A 390 -15.01 46.08 -6.64
CA GLY A 390 -15.34 47.09 -7.65
C GLY A 390 -14.23 47.37 -8.68
N SER A 391 -13.07 46.74 -8.63
CA SER A 391 -12.02 46.90 -9.65
C SER A 391 -12.55 46.49 -11.03
N HIS A 392 -12.21 47.28 -12.07
CA HIS A 392 -12.48 46.91 -13.45
C HIS A 392 -11.44 45.92 -13.97
N VAL A 393 -11.92 44.85 -14.57
CA VAL A 393 -11.06 43.76 -15.06
C VAL A 393 -11.30 43.45 -16.52
N GLU A 394 -10.28 42.97 -17.18
CA GLU A 394 -10.35 42.36 -18.50
C GLU A 394 -10.16 40.87 -18.37
N PRO A 395 -11.23 40.06 -18.40
CA PRO A 395 -11.16 38.65 -18.21
C PRO A 395 -10.61 37.95 -19.45
N HIS A 396 -9.64 37.02 -19.27
CA HIS A 396 -9.19 36.08 -20.30
C HIS A 396 -9.29 34.64 -19.75
N ALA A 397 -9.51 33.69 -20.66
CA ALA A 397 -9.60 32.28 -20.22
C ALA A 397 -8.29 31.79 -19.57
N ALA A 398 -8.40 31.03 -18.47
CA ALA A 398 -7.26 30.43 -17.83
C ALA A 398 -6.51 29.55 -18.84
N GLY A 399 -5.19 29.80 -19.04
CA GLY A 399 -4.35 29.08 -20.01
C GLY A 399 -3.87 29.88 -21.21
N THR A 400 -4.42 31.06 -21.47
CA THR A 400 -3.88 32.01 -22.48
C THR A 400 -3.08 33.11 -21.77
N SER A 401 -1.83 32.87 -21.47
CA SER A 401 -0.89 33.91 -21.06
C SER A 401 -0.71 34.87 -22.24
N PRO A 402 -0.92 36.18 -22.13
CA PRO A 402 -0.58 37.11 -23.20
C PRO A 402 0.95 37.12 -23.32
N ALA A 403 1.47 36.47 -24.37
CA ALA A 403 2.87 36.56 -24.74
C ALA A 403 3.25 38.05 -24.84
N GLY A 404 4.21 38.49 -24.02
CA GLY A 404 4.68 39.85 -23.93
C GLY A 404 5.06 40.42 -25.29
N LYS A 405 4.27 41.40 -25.73
CA LYS A 405 4.72 42.35 -26.75
C LYS A 405 5.74 43.27 -26.09
N ASN A 406 7.01 42.88 -26.02
CA ASN A 406 8.16 43.76 -25.88
C ASN A 406 9.46 42.97 -26.07
N ALA A 407 9.74 42.62 -27.33
CA ALA A 407 11.06 42.26 -27.77
C ALA A 407 11.22 42.61 -29.25
N GLN A 408 11.20 43.90 -29.52
CA GLN A 408 11.69 44.43 -30.81
C GLN A 408 12.32 45.80 -30.51
N ALA A 409 13.62 45.84 -30.47
CA ALA A 409 14.52 46.88 -30.92
C ALA A 409 15.82 46.88 -30.11
N SER A 410 16.78 46.13 -30.54
CA SER A 410 18.18 46.58 -30.60
C SER A 410 18.95 45.65 -31.54
N GLY A 411 18.82 45.95 -32.83
CA GLY A 411 19.84 45.56 -33.77
C GLY A 411 21.03 46.50 -33.54
N ILE A 412 22.21 45.93 -33.32
CA ILE A 412 23.47 46.59 -33.64
C ILE A 412 24.30 45.63 -34.43
N ALA A 413 24.54 46.04 -35.64
CA ALA A 413 25.54 45.51 -36.59
C ALA A 413 26.94 45.70 -36.01
N GLY A 414 27.85 44.83 -36.39
CA GLY A 414 29.26 45.11 -36.23
C GLY A 414 30.14 43.87 -36.20
N GLN A 415 30.64 43.49 -37.37
CA GLN A 415 31.90 42.81 -37.70
C GLN A 415 32.04 41.36 -37.25
#